data_aed4a569a06ff21a8d1d1fffa806c051
#
_entry.id   aed4a569a06ff21a8d1d1fffa806c051
#
_cell.length_a   1.000
_cell.length_b   1.000
_cell.length_c   1.000
_cell.angle_alpha   90.00
_cell.angle_beta   90.00
_cell.angle_gamma   90.00
#
_symmetry.space_group_name_H-M   'P 1'
#
loop_
_entity.id
_entity.type
_entity.pdbx_description
1 polymer ?
#
loop_
_entity_poly.entity_id
_entity_poly.type
_entity_poly.pdbx_seq_one_letter_code
_entity_poly.pdbx_strand_id
1 'polypeptide(L)'
;MVTVAIADTDPGRRTRLEQSLQSEEGIKVLTNVMPNGNKISSNRRSKPRTNITAIEDVITRIGRLKPRILFVDLDQFINGDFALLEALHRKCPETLVVLLTDKSAKDEQIIQALANGARGCLNREAASLYFLKAVRVVDQGEIWVTRKMLGKIMDKVLH
;
A
#
# COMPACT_ATOMS: atom_id res chain seq x y z
N MET A 1 -13.35 -7.48 -13.06
CA MET A 1 -13.17 -6.15 -12.40
C MET A 1 -12.14 -6.28 -11.28
N VAL A 2 -11.19 -5.37 -11.24
CA VAL A 2 -10.15 -5.38 -10.22
C VAL A 2 -10.57 -4.49 -9.04
N THR A 3 -10.55 -5.03 -7.83
CA THR A 3 -10.86 -4.27 -6.64
C THR A 3 -9.59 -3.68 -6.04
N VAL A 4 -9.62 -2.40 -5.71
CA VAL A 4 -8.47 -1.66 -5.22
C VAL A 4 -8.83 -0.92 -3.94
N ALA A 5 -7.94 -0.92 -2.97
CA ALA A 5 -8.09 -0.14 -1.75
C ALA A 5 -6.82 0.65 -1.49
N ILE A 6 -6.94 1.75 -0.75
CA ILE A 6 -5.82 2.64 -0.48
C ILE A 6 -5.71 2.89 1.01
N ALA A 7 -4.61 2.48 1.60
CA ALA A 7 -4.31 2.69 3.01
C ALA A 7 -3.35 3.87 3.15
N ASP A 8 -3.93 5.06 3.25
CA ASP A 8 -3.19 6.31 3.43
C ASP A 8 -3.97 7.16 4.43
N THR A 9 -3.30 7.63 5.46
CA THR A 9 -3.95 8.43 6.50
C THR A 9 -4.26 9.85 6.08
N ASP A 10 -3.65 10.36 5.01
CA ASP A 10 -3.96 11.67 4.49
C ASP A 10 -5.26 11.61 3.67
N PRO A 11 -6.38 12.15 4.19
CA PRO A 11 -7.65 12.00 3.51
C PRO A 11 -7.71 12.70 2.15
N GLY A 12 -7.03 13.83 1.98
CA GLY A 12 -7.03 14.53 0.71
C GLY A 12 -6.32 13.73 -0.37
N ARG A 13 -5.15 13.21 -0.03
CA ARG A 13 -4.36 12.41 -0.95
C ARG A 13 -5.08 11.12 -1.30
N ARG A 14 -5.64 10.46 -0.30
CA ARG A 14 -6.39 9.22 -0.48
C ARG A 14 -7.60 9.45 -1.40
N THR A 15 -8.38 10.49 -1.14
CA THR A 15 -9.57 10.78 -1.94
C THR A 15 -9.22 11.06 -3.39
N ARG A 16 -8.16 11.81 -3.66
CA ARG A 16 -7.75 12.09 -5.03
C ARG A 16 -7.39 10.83 -5.79
N LEU A 17 -6.65 9.94 -5.14
CA LEU A 17 -6.25 8.70 -5.76
C LEU A 17 -7.46 7.77 -5.97
N GLU A 18 -8.34 7.69 -4.99
CA GLU A 18 -9.56 6.91 -5.11
C GLU A 18 -10.41 7.38 -6.27
N GLN A 19 -10.60 8.68 -6.40
CA GLN A 19 -11.40 9.24 -7.49
C GLN A 19 -10.76 8.97 -8.85
N SER A 20 -9.45 9.10 -8.93
CA SER A 20 -8.73 8.87 -10.16
C SER A 20 -8.88 7.43 -10.64
N LEU A 21 -8.76 6.48 -9.73
CA LEU A 21 -8.90 5.06 -10.07
C LEU A 21 -10.35 4.67 -10.33
N GLN A 22 -11.29 5.25 -9.57
CA GLN A 22 -12.70 4.91 -9.71
C GLN A 22 -13.27 5.34 -11.07
N SER A 23 -12.67 6.35 -11.70
CA SER A 23 -13.14 6.82 -13.01
C SER A 23 -12.81 5.83 -14.13
N GLU A 24 -11.96 4.84 -13.86
CA GLU A 24 -11.55 3.88 -14.87
C GLU A 24 -12.48 2.67 -14.91
N GLU A 25 -12.83 2.27 -16.14
CA GLU A 25 -13.59 1.06 -16.36
C GLU A 25 -12.80 -0.16 -15.92
N GLY A 26 -13.46 -1.09 -15.26
CA GLY A 26 -12.79 -2.31 -14.82
C GLY A 26 -12.13 -2.22 -13.45
N ILE A 27 -12.15 -1.06 -12.83
CA ILE A 27 -11.61 -0.88 -11.48
C ILE A 27 -12.72 -0.46 -10.52
N LYS A 28 -12.80 -1.16 -9.40
CA LYS A 28 -13.72 -0.81 -8.32
C LYS A 28 -12.89 -0.45 -7.10
N VAL A 29 -13.02 0.78 -6.63
CA VAL A 29 -12.31 1.24 -5.44
C VAL A 29 -13.14 0.92 -4.22
N LEU A 30 -12.53 0.21 -3.28
CA LEU A 30 -13.14 -0.12 -2.00
C LEU A 30 -12.71 0.94 -0.99
N THR A 31 -13.65 1.66 -0.45
CA THR A 31 -13.37 2.67 0.58
C THR A 31 -13.52 2.04 1.96
N ASN A 32 -13.33 2.83 3.00
CA ASN A 32 -13.47 2.36 4.40
C ASN A 32 -12.39 1.39 4.86
N VAL A 33 -11.26 1.38 4.18
CA VAL A 33 -10.10 0.62 4.64
C VAL A 33 -9.48 1.32 5.85
N MET A 34 -9.47 2.64 5.83
CA MET A 34 -8.90 3.43 6.91
C MET A 34 -9.94 3.76 7.97
N PRO A 35 -9.54 3.84 9.24
CA PRO A 35 -10.43 4.28 10.30
C PRO A 35 -10.91 5.72 10.06
N ASN A 36 -12.08 6.04 10.60
CA ASN A 36 -12.62 7.37 10.50
C ASN A 36 -11.72 8.37 11.23
N GLY A 37 -11.29 9.41 10.51
CA GLY A 37 -10.39 10.43 11.06
C GLY A 37 -10.92 11.13 12.29
N ASN A 38 -12.24 11.30 12.39
CA ASN A 38 -12.84 11.96 13.54
C ASN A 38 -12.62 11.17 14.84
N LYS A 39 -12.64 9.86 14.76
CA LYS A 39 -12.40 9.01 15.93
C LYS A 39 -10.94 9.10 16.37
N ILE A 40 -10.04 9.23 15.44
CA ILE A 40 -8.62 9.33 15.74
C ILE A 40 -8.32 10.63 16.46
N SER A 41 -8.91 11.73 16.00
CA SER A 41 -8.65 13.04 16.58
C SER A 41 -9.17 13.18 18.00
N SER A 42 -10.22 12.46 18.35
CA SER A 42 -10.79 12.52 19.70
C SER A 42 -10.00 11.72 20.71
N ASN A 43 -9.05 10.91 20.27
CA ASN A 43 -8.30 10.00 21.12
C ASN A 43 -6.85 10.38 21.29
N ARG A 44 -6.61 11.64 21.55
CA ARG A 44 -5.25 12.17 21.67
C ARG A 44 -4.42 11.54 22.79
N ARG A 45 -5.06 10.98 23.79
CA ARG A 45 -4.38 10.47 24.97
C ARG A 45 -3.80 9.08 24.83
N SER A 46 -4.21 8.34 23.83
CA SER A 46 -3.80 6.95 23.69
C SER A 46 -2.67 6.77 22.67
N LYS A 47 -1.71 7.61 22.77
CA LYS A 47 -0.68 7.81 21.74
C LYS A 47 0.15 6.61 21.31
N PRO A 48 0.88 5.92 22.21
CA PRO A 48 1.82 4.89 21.75
C PRO A 48 1.14 3.63 21.21
N ARG A 49 -0.04 3.36 21.72
CA ARG A 49 -0.80 2.16 21.29
C ARG A 49 -1.58 2.38 20.01
N THR A 50 -1.76 3.64 19.63
CA THR A 50 -2.60 4.00 18.49
C THR A 50 -2.11 3.37 17.21
N ASN A 51 -0.79 3.30 17.02
CA ASN A 51 -0.23 2.75 15.78
C ASN A 51 -0.52 1.27 15.62
N ILE A 52 -0.36 0.49 16.69
CA ILE A 52 -0.61 -0.95 16.66
C ILE A 52 -2.11 -1.20 16.44
N THR A 53 -2.94 -0.47 17.17
CA THR A 53 -4.39 -0.60 17.04
C THR A 53 -4.86 -0.22 15.65
N ALA A 54 -4.29 0.85 15.10
CA ALA A 54 -4.63 1.29 13.75
C ALA A 54 -4.26 0.24 12.70
N ILE A 55 -3.09 -0.37 12.87
CA ILE A 55 -2.63 -1.43 11.96
C ILE A 55 -3.57 -2.63 12.02
N GLU A 56 -3.93 -3.06 13.23
CA GLU A 56 -4.84 -4.18 13.39
C GLU A 56 -6.21 -3.90 12.81
N ASP A 57 -6.70 -2.68 12.97
CA ASP A 57 -7.98 -2.26 12.42
C ASP A 57 -7.95 -2.27 10.89
N VAL A 58 -6.87 -1.77 10.30
CA VAL A 58 -6.70 -1.80 8.85
C VAL A 58 -6.67 -3.23 8.34
N ILE A 59 -5.91 -4.12 8.99
CA ILE A 59 -5.85 -5.52 8.60
C ILE A 59 -7.23 -6.17 8.67
N THR A 60 -7.99 -5.89 9.71
CA THR A 60 -9.34 -6.43 9.87
C THR A 60 -10.24 -5.95 8.74
N ARG A 61 -10.17 -4.68 8.40
CA ARG A 61 -10.96 -4.12 7.31
C ARG A 61 -10.59 -4.71 5.96
N ILE A 62 -9.30 -4.89 5.72
CA ILE A 62 -8.81 -5.51 4.50
C ILE A 62 -9.29 -6.96 4.40
N GLY A 63 -9.25 -7.69 5.50
CA GLY A 63 -9.75 -9.06 5.54
C GLY A 63 -11.23 -9.17 5.23
N ARG A 64 -11.98 -8.14 5.57
CA ARG A 64 -13.42 -8.07 5.28
C ARG A 64 -13.70 -7.69 3.84
N LEU A 65 -13.00 -6.67 3.35
CA LEU A 65 -13.22 -6.13 2.01
C LEU A 65 -12.54 -6.95 0.92
N LYS A 66 -11.46 -7.62 1.24
CA LYS A 66 -10.69 -8.48 0.33
C LYS A 66 -10.35 -7.82 -1.00
N PRO A 67 -9.69 -6.65 -0.95
CA PRO A 67 -9.27 -6.03 -2.22
C PRO A 67 -8.24 -6.88 -2.92
N ARG A 68 -8.28 -6.87 -4.24
CA ARG A 68 -7.25 -7.54 -5.02
C ARG A 68 -5.92 -6.84 -4.88
N ILE A 69 -5.94 -5.50 -4.92
CA ILE A 69 -4.73 -4.68 -4.82
C ILE A 69 -4.90 -3.65 -3.71
N LEU A 70 -3.89 -3.53 -2.88
CA LEU A 70 -3.87 -2.57 -1.79
C LEU A 70 -2.65 -1.66 -1.92
N PHE A 71 -2.88 -0.37 -2.04
CA PHE A 71 -1.82 0.62 -1.97
C PHE A 71 -1.60 0.99 -0.51
N VAL A 72 -0.35 0.90 -0.04
CA VAL A 72 0.02 1.15 1.36
C VAL A 72 1.12 2.19 1.41
N ASP A 73 0.92 3.23 2.20
CA ASP A 73 1.96 4.25 2.40
C ASP A 73 3.11 3.66 3.21
N LEU A 74 4.31 3.68 2.63
CA LEU A 74 5.49 3.10 3.24
C LEU A 74 5.83 3.76 4.57
N ASP A 75 5.78 5.08 4.63
CA ASP A 75 6.18 5.81 5.82
C ASP A 75 5.21 5.62 6.99
N GLN A 76 3.93 5.49 6.69
CA GLN A 76 2.90 5.42 7.72
C GLN A 76 2.75 4.01 8.31
N PHE A 77 2.95 2.99 7.50
CA PHE A 77 2.62 1.63 7.91
C PHE A 77 3.80 0.67 7.93
N ILE A 78 4.92 1.04 7.32
CA ILE A 78 6.08 0.13 7.23
C ILE A 78 7.32 0.85 7.75
N ASN A 79 7.20 1.43 8.92
CA ASN A 79 8.22 2.27 9.50
C ASN A 79 9.36 1.42 10.10
N GLY A 80 10.16 0.81 9.23
CA GLY A 80 11.33 0.05 9.64
C GLY A 80 11.06 -1.38 10.06
N ASP A 81 9.79 -1.74 10.22
CA ASP A 81 9.45 -3.06 10.71
C ASP A 81 8.38 -3.72 9.85
N PHE A 82 8.47 -4.49 9.02
CA PHE A 82 7.53 -4.99 8.02
C PHE A 82 6.38 -5.83 8.59
N ALA A 83 6.00 -5.58 9.83
CA ALA A 83 4.93 -6.34 10.50
C ALA A 83 3.60 -6.29 9.76
N LEU A 84 3.26 -5.12 9.19
CA LEU A 84 2.02 -5.01 8.42
C LEU A 84 2.05 -5.90 7.19
N LEU A 85 3.15 -5.89 6.44
CA LEU A 85 3.27 -6.73 5.24
C LEU A 85 3.20 -8.20 5.60
N GLU A 86 3.89 -8.60 6.65
CA GLU A 86 3.87 -9.98 7.11
C GLU A 86 2.47 -10.40 7.52
N ALA A 87 1.78 -9.54 8.28
CA ALA A 87 0.42 -9.83 8.71
C ALA A 87 -0.54 -9.93 7.53
N LEU A 88 -0.41 -9.04 6.55
CA LEU A 88 -1.23 -9.07 5.36
C LEU A 88 -0.98 -10.33 4.55
N HIS A 89 0.28 -10.69 4.38
CA HIS A 89 0.62 -11.91 3.65
C HIS A 89 0.03 -13.16 4.32
N ARG A 90 0.00 -13.17 5.63
CA ARG A 90 -0.51 -14.30 6.40
C ARG A 90 -2.03 -14.34 6.44
N LYS A 91 -2.67 -13.17 6.68
CA LYS A 91 -4.12 -13.08 6.87
C LYS A 91 -4.89 -12.79 5.59
N CYS A 92 -4.26 -12.15 4.64
CA CYS A 92 -4.90 -11.74 3.39
C CYS A 92 -3.99 -12.11 2.21
N PRO A 93 -3.70 -13.41 2.01
CA PRO A 93 -2.72 -13.83 1.00
C PRO A 93 -3.14 -13.49 -0.43
N GLU A 94 -4.41 -13.23 -0.65
CA GLU A 94 -4.93 -12.91 -1.98
C GLU A 94 -4.80 -11.42 -2.31
N THR A 95 -4.51 -10.59 -1.32
CA THR A 95 -4.34 -9.15 -1.53
C THR A 95 -2.90 -8.85 -1.92
N LEU A 96 -2.73 -8.20 -3.06
CA LEU A 96 -1.41 -7.83 -3.57
C LEU A 96 -1.11 -6.39 -3.15
N VAL A 97 0.04 -6.20 -2.52
CA VAL A 97 0.39 -4.91 -1.92
C VAL A 97 1.33 -4.13 -2.82
N VAL A 98 1.00 -2.86 -3.07
CA VAL A 98 1.86 -1.92 -3.78
C VAL A 98 2.16 -0.76 -2.82
N LEU A 99 3.44 -0.46 -2.65
CA LEU A 99 3.87 0.59 -1.72
C LEU A 99 3.74 1.97 -2.34
N LEU A 100 3.28 2.92 -1.55
CA LEU A 100 3.35 4.33 -1.92
C LEU A 100 4.54 4.95 -1.20
N THR A 101 5.41 5.59 -1.96
CA THR A 101 6.64 6.15 -1.44
C THR A 101 6.78 7.62 -1.80
N ASP A 102 7.75 8.29 -1.22
CA ASP A 102 8.13 9.63 -1.64
C ASP A 102 9.65 9.67 -1.86
N LYS A 103 10.17 10.86 -2.08
CA LYS A 103 11.59 11.03 -2.37
C LYS A 103 12.50 10.64 -1.21
N SER A 104 11.98 10.63 0.01
CA SER A 104 12.77 10.29 1.19
C SER A 104 12.91 8.79 1.39
N ALA A 105 12.15 7.98 0.68
CA ALA A 105 12.22 6.53 0.84
C ALA A 105 13.57 6.01 0.35
N LYS A 106 14.20 5.20 1.18
CA LYS A 106 15.49 4.61 0.84
C LYS A 106 15.30 3.34 0.03
N ASP A 107 16.16 3.14 -0.95
CA ASP A 107 16.11 1.96 -1.80
C ASP A 107 16.13 0.66 -0.98
N GLU A 108 16.92 0.66 0.09
CA GLU A 108 17.03 -0.49 0.98
C GLU A 108 15.68 -0.86 1.61
N GLN A 109 14.93 0.14 2.04
CA GLN A 109 13.59 -0.09 2.60
C GLN A 109 12.64 -0.68 1.57
N ILE A 110 12.70 -0.18 0.36
CA ILE A 110 11.84 -0.67 -0.73
C ILE A 110 12.20 -2.12 -1.06
N ILE A 111 13.48 -2.41 -1.16
CA ILE A 111 13.95 -3.77 -1.46
C ILE A 111 13.52 -4.74 -0.37
N GLN A 112 13.64 -4.34 0.89
CA GLN A 112 13.21 -5.19 2.00
C GLN A 112 11.69 -5.41 1.99
N ALA A 113 10.93 -4.39 1.65
CA ALA A 113 9.48 -4.55 1.54
C ALA A 113 9.10 -5.51 0.44
N LEU A 114 9.78 -5.43 -0.70
CA LEU A 114 9.55 -6.37 -1.80
C LEU A 114 9.92 -7.80 -1.38
N ALA A 115 11.00 -7.94 -0.63
CA ALA A 115 11.39 -9.25 -0.10
C ALA A 115 10.38 -9.81 0.90
N ASN A 116 9.60 -8.93 1.54
CA ASN A 116 8.55 -9.32 2.48
C ASN A 116 7.17 -9.45 1.82
N GLY A 117 7.11 -9.46 0.51
CA GLY A 117 5.89 -9.79 -0.20
C GLY A 117 5.21 -8.65 -0.94
N ALA A 118 5.73 -7.42 -0.86
CA ALA A 118 5.16 -6.34 -1.66
C ALA A 118 5.38 -6.61 -3.14
N ARG A 119 4.42 -6.23 -3.96
CA ARG A 119 4.45 -6.50 -5.41
C ARG A 119 4.88 -5.31 -6.23
N GLY A 120 5.17 -4.20 -5.59
CA GLY A 120 5.63 -3.04 -6.31
C GLY A 120 5.76 -1.83 -5.42
N CYS A 121 6.29 -0.77 -6.01
CA CYS A 121 6.32 0.53 -5.35
C CYS A 121 6.08 1.63 -6.38
N LEU A 122 5.49 2.72 -5.93
CA LEU A 122 5.11 3.81 -6.78
C LEU A 122 5.16 5.10 -5.96
N ASN A 123 5.72 6.15 -6.57
CA ASN A 123 5.74 7.44 -5.91
C ASN A 123 4.32 7.95 -5.75
N ARG A 124 3.96 8.41 -4.55
CA ARG A 124 2.59 8.87 -4.27
C ARG A 124 2.17 10.07 -5.11
N GLU A 125 3.14 10.80 -5.68
CA GLU A 125 2.88 11.94 -6.56
C GLU A 125 2.94 11.58 -8.04
N ALA A 126 3.05 10.31 -8.37
CA ALA A 126 3.08 9.87 -9.76
C ALA A 126 1.76 10.21 -10.44
N ALA A 127 1.82 10.38 -11.76
CA ALA A 127 0.61 10.65 -12.54
C ALA A 127 -0.36 9.48 -12.49
N SER A 128 -1.64 9.77 -12.61
CA SER A 128 -2.71 8.77 -12.54
C SER A 128 -2.49 7.60 -13.48
N LEU A 129 -1.93 7.86 -14.65
CA LEU A 129 -1.66 6.82 -15.63
C LEU A 129 -0.77 5.71 -15.06
N TYR A 130 0.22 6.07 -14.24
CA TYR A 130 1.12 5.09 -13.66
C TYR A 130 0.43 4.23 -12.61
N PHE A 131 -0.51 4.80 -11.87
CA PHE A 131 -1.32 4.01 -10.93
C PHE A 131 -2.16 2.98 -11.68
N LEU A 132 -2.75 3.37 -12.79
CA LEU A 132 -3.53 2.45 -13.62
C LEU A 132 -2.68 1.33 -14.18
N LYS A 133 -1.51 1.68 -14.69
CA LYS A 133 -0.58 0.68 -15.23
C LYS A 133 -0.12 -0.28 -14.14
N ALA A 134 0.19 0.25 -12.96
CA ALA A 134 0.60 -0.59 -11.84
C ALA A 134 -0.49 -1.58 -11.45
N VAL A 135 -1.74 -1.12 -11.40
CA VAL A 135 -2.87 -2.00 -11.10
C VAL A 135 -2.93 -3.16 -12.09
N ARG A 136 -2.82 -2.86 -13.38
CA ARG A 136 -2.92 -3.88 -14.42
C ARG A 136 -1.77 -4.88 -14.38
N VAL A 137 -0.55 -4.37 -14.21
CA VAL A 137 0.65 -5.20 -14.16
C VAL A 137 0.62 -6.12 -12.93
N VAL A 138 0.31 -5.56 -11.78
CA VAL A 138 0.28 -6.32 -10.54
C VAL A 138 -0.86 -7.34 -10.55
N ASP A 139 -2.01 -6.97 -11.09
CA ASP A 139 -3.14 -7.89 -11.20
C ASP A 139 -2.79 -9.12 -12.03
N GLN A 140 -1.88 -8.98 -12.99
CA GLN A 140 -1.41 -10.10 -13.80
C GLN A 140 -0.35 -10.95 -13.12
N GLY A 141 0.03 -10.60 -11.89
CA GLY A 141 1.03 -11.35 -11.15
C GLY A 141 2.45 -10.84 -11.31
N GLU A 142 2.64 -9.73 -11.98
CA GLU A 142 3.97 -9.17 -12.21
C GLU A 142 4.29 -8.10 -11.16
N ILE A 143 5.57 -7.75 -11.07
CA ILE A 143 6.07 -6.76 -10.13
C ILE A 143 6.16 -5.40 -10.82
N TRP A 144 5.73 -4.33 -10.13
CA TRP A 144 5.83 -2.97 -10.62
C TRP A 144 6.94 -2.21 -9.90
N VAL A 145 8.09 -2.03 -10.57
CA VAL A 145 9.24 -1.29 -10.03
C VAL A 145 9.93 -0.54 -11.17
N THR A 146 10.72 0.45 -10.81
CA THR A 146 11.53 1.15 -11.83
C THR A 146 12.66 0.24 -12.31
N ARG A 147 13.19 0.54 -13.49
CA ARG A 147 14.35 -0.19 -14.01
C ARG A 147 15.55 -0.09 -13.08
N LYS A 148 15.76 1.10 -12.50
CA LYS A 148 16.85 1.31 -11.56
C LYS A 148 16.68 0.40 -10.33
N MET A 149 15.47 0.32 -9.80
CA MET A 149 15.20 -0.54 -8.66
C MET A 149 15.39 -2.01 -9.02
N LEU A 150 14.95 -2.39 -10.21
CA LEU A 150 15.13 -3.76 -10.67
C LEU A 150 16.60 -4.14 -10.73
N GLY A 151 17.46 -3.22 -11.23
CA GLY A 151 18.91 -3.44 -11.24
C GLY A 151 19.47 -3.68 -9.86
N LYS A 152 19.02 -2.89 -8.88
CA LYS A 152 19.48 -3.05 -7.50
C LYS A 152 19.03 -4.36 -6.89
N ILE A 153 17.83 -4.80 -7.20
CA ILE A 153 17.34 -6.10 -6.73
C ILE A 153 18.19 -7.22 -7.31
N MET A 154 18.49 -7.14 -8.60
CA MET A 154 19.31 -8.15 -9.27
C MET A 154 20.71 -8.21 -8.68
N ASP A 155 21.30 -7.06 -8.38
CA ASP A 155 22.63 -7.03 -7.73
C ASP A 155 22.58 -7.75 -6.38
N LYS A 156 21.56 -7.57 -5.61
CA LYS A 156 21.44 -8.26 -4.32
C LYS A 156 21.24 -9.74 -4.45
N VAL A 157 20.50 -10.17 -5.45
CA VAL A 157 20.28 -11.60 -5.69
C VAL A 157 21.56 -12.27 -6.16
N LEU A 158 22.36 -11.57 -6.98
CA LEU A 158 23.60 -12.13 -7.53
C LEU A 158 24.78 -12.07 -6.56
N HIS A 159 24.71 -11.24 -5.57
CA HIS A 159 25.76 -11.07 -4.58
C HIS A 159 25.22 -11.37 -3.19
#